data_679e3b33e81b0b6babc3f0e9aa878a80
#
_entry.id   679e3b33e81b0b6babc3f0e9aa878a80
#
_cell.length_a   1.000
_cell.length_b   1.000
_cell.length_c   1.000
_cell.angle_alpha   90.00
_cell.angle_beta   90.00
_cell.angle_gamma   90.00
#
_symmetry.space_group_name_H-M   'P 1'
#
loop_
_entity.id
_entity.type
_entity.pdbx_description
1 polymer ?
#
loop_
_entity_poly.entity_id
_entity_poly.type
_entity_poly.pdbx_seq_one_letter_code
_entity_poly.pdbx_strand_id
1 'polypeptide(L)'
;MDFTFSAEQELVRETFARFSDEQIAPQAAALDEAHQFPMEIFRKLGELGFFAMRYPEDVGGVEADLQTFCLGLTEIARGSLSVAGCAAMQSLMGTKFLQMLANDEIQERLLKPALRGEK
;
A
#
# COMPACT_ATOMS: atom_id res chain seq x y z
N MET A 1 15.26 15.41 21.23
CA MET A 1 14.41 14.47 20.46
C MET A 1 14.21 15.10 19.10
N ASP A 2 14.58 14.41 18.03
CA ASP A 2 14.44 14.91 16.67
C ASP A 2 13.23 14.21 16.00
N PHE A 3 12.30 15.00 15.50
CA PHE A 3 11.09 14.54 14.80
C PHE A 3 11.15 14.78 13.29
N THR A 4 12.33 15.13 12.76
CA THR A 4 12.51 15.32 11.33
C THR A 4 12.50 13.98 10.60
N PHE A 5 11.94 13.96 9.41
CA PHE A 5 11.96 12.79 8.53
C PHE A 5 13.23 12.79 7.68
N SER A 6 13.69 11.60 7.32
CA SER A 6 14.77 11.45 6.35
C SER A 6 14.30 11.89 4.95
N ALA A 7 15.25 12.15 4.05
CA ALA A 7 14.94 12.50 2.66
C ALA A 7 14.13 11.39 1.96
N GLU A 8 14.40 10.12 2.28
CA GLU A 8 13.66 8.98 1.76
C GLU A 8 12.21 8.96 2.29
N GLN A 9 12.02 9.19 3.58
CA GLN A 9 10.70 9.28 4.20
C GLN A 9 9.87 10.43 3.62
N GLU A 10 10.49 11.60 3.41
CA GLU A 10 9.82 12.73 2.75
C GLU A 10 9.42 12.40 1.32
N LEU A 11 10.28 11.72 0.56
CA LEU A 11 9.95 11.29 -0.80
C LEU A 11 8.74 10.34 -0.82
N VAL A 12 8.68 9.38 0.10
CA VAL A 12 7.52 8.49 0.24
C VAL A 12 6.26 9.28 0.57
N ARG A 13 6.34 10.20 1.55
CA ARG A 13 5.22 11.06 1.94
C ARG A 13 4.71 11.87 0.74
N GLU A 14 5.59 12.56 0.02
CA GLU A 14 5.23 13.37 -1.14
C GLU A 14 4.62 12.54 -2.28
N THR A 15 5.16 11.35 -2.52
CA THR A 15 4.65 10.44 -3.56
C THR A 15 3.21 10.04 -3.28
N PHE A 16 2.91 9.61 -2.06
CA PHE A 16 1.56 9.20 -1.70
C PHE A 16 0.62 10.38 -1.46
N ALA A 17 1.12 11.54 -1.04
CA ALA A 17 0.33 12.77 -0.97
C ALA A 17 -0.19 13.17 -2.37
N ARG A 18 0.69 13.23 -3.35
CA ARG A 18 0.31 13.53 -4.74
C ARG A 18 -0.65 12.48 -5.30
N PHE A 19 -0.37 11.20 -5.11
CA PHE A 19 -1.26 10.11 -5.53
C PHE A 19 -2.65 10.25 -4.88
N SER A 20 -2.71 10.56 -3.60
CA SER A 20 -3.95 10.78 -2.86
C SER A 20 -4.76 11.93 -3.45
N ASP A 21 -4.11 13.07 -3.71
CA ASP A 21 -4.78 14.27 -4.25
C ASP A 21 -5.26 14.07 -5.68
N GLU A 22 -4.50 13.38 -6.52
CA GLU A 22 -4.80 13.22 -7.94
C GLU A 22 -5.69 12.02 -8.26
N GLN A 23 -5.56 10.92 -7.51
CA GLN A 23 -6.18 9.64 -7.84
C GLN A 23 -7.23 9.16 -6.84
N ILE A 24 -7.09 9.47 -5.55
CA ILE A 24 -7.99 8.94 -4.51
C ILE A 24 -9.10 9.95 -4.19
N ALA A 25 -8.74 11.13 -3.72
CA ALA A 25 -9.70 12.13 -3.26
C ALA A 25 -10.78 12.50 -4.29
N PRO A 26 -10.48 12.67 -5.59
CA PRO A 26 -11.50 12.99 -6.58
C PRO A 26 -12.58 11.92 -6.79
N GLN A 27 -12.28 10.67 -6.46
CA GLN A 27 -13.16 9.51 -6.69
C GLN A 27 -13.82 8.99 -5.40
N ALA A 28 -13.36 9.43 -4.23
CA ALA A 28 -13.73 8.82 -2.94
C ALA A 28 -15.25 8.86 -2.69
N ALA A 29 -15.90 10.00 -2.89
CA ALA A 29 -17.35 10.14 -2.67
C ALA A 29 -18.16 9.28 -3.64
N ALA A 30 -17.81 9.26 -4.92
CA ALA A 30 -18.53 8.47 -5.94
C ALA A 30 -18.40 6.97 -5.69
N LEU A 31 -17.22 6.49 -5.28
CA LEU A 31 -17.00 5.09 -4.94
C LEU A 31 -17.79 4.67 -3.70
N ASP A 32 -17.87 5.54 -2.70
CA ASP A 32 -18.63 5.30 -1.48
C ASP A 32 -20.14 5.22 -1.78
N GLU A 33 -20.69 6.18 -2.53
CA GLU A 33 -22.09 6.17 -2.98
C GLU A 33 -22.44 4.92 -3.80
N ALA A 34 -21.54 4.50 -4.69
CA ALA A 34 -21.73 3.34 -5.55
C ALA A 34 -21.52 2.00 -4.83
N HIS A 35 -21.04 2.01 -3.57
CA HIS A 35 -20.64 0.81 -2.83
C HIS A 35 -19.65 -0.08 -3.61
N GLN A 36 -18.72 0.54 -4.34
CA GLN A 36 -17.77 -0.15 -5.21
C GLN A 36 -16.39 -0.21 -4.58
N PHE A 37 -15.75 -1.38 -4.71
CA PHE A 37 -14.35 -1.54 -4.35
C PHE A 37 -13.46 -0.76 -5.34
N PRO A 38 -12.49 0.04 -4.87
CA PRO A 38 -11.65 0.90 -5.70
C PRO A 38 -10.53 0.12 -6.40
N MET A 39 -10.88 -0.85 -7.24
CA MET A 39 -9.93 -1.80 -7.85
C MET A 39 -8.80 -1.12 -8.63
N GLU A 40 -9.11 -0.03 -9.33
CA GLU A 40 -8.11 0.66 -10.14
C GLU A 40 -7.11 1.45 -9.29
N ILE A 41 -7.59 2.11 -8.25
CA ILE A 41 -6.73 2.75 -7.23
C ILE A 41 -5.86 1.70 -6.55
N PHE A 42 -6.44 0.55 -6.23
CA PHE A 42 -5.76 -0.55 -5.58
C PHE A 42 -4.61 -1.11 -6.44
N ARG A 43 -4.83 -1.32 -7.74
CA ARG A 43 -3.77 -1.73 -8.67
C ARG A 43 -2.64 -0.72 -8.75
N LYS A 44 -2.97 0.56 -8.85
CA LYS A 44 -1.98 1.65 -8.87
C LYS A 44 -1.15 1.74 -7.58
N LEU A 45 -1.76 1.47 -6.42
CA LEU A 45 -1.02 1.37 -5.15
C LEU A 45 -0.02 0.21 -5.17
N GLY A 46 -0.40 -0.92 -5.76
CA GLY A 46 0.51 -2.05 -5.99
C GLY A 46 1.66 -1.70 -6.93
N GLU A 47 1.38 -1.03 -8.05
CA GLU A 47 2.39 -0.54 -9.00
C GLU A 47 3.37 0.45 -8.38
N LEU A 48 2.90 1.29 -7.46
CA LEU A 48 3.74 2.20 -6.66
C LEU A 48 4.53 1.48 -5.56
N GLY A 49 4.35 0.18 -5.38
CA GLY A 49 5.06 -0.62 -4.40
C GLY A 49 4.52 -0.51 -2.97
N PHE A 50 3.34 0.07 -2.75
CA PHE A 50 2.82 0.29 -1.40
C PHE A 50 2.62 -1.02 -0.64
N PHE A 51 2.04 -2.04 -1.27
CA PHE A 51 1.76 -3.32 -0.60
C PHE A 51 3.02 -4.10 -0.25
N ALA A 52 4.07 -3.95 -1.05
CA ALA A 52 5.35 -4.64 -0.85
C ALA A 52 6.34 -3.85 0.01
N MET A 53 6.04 -2.62 0.39
CA MET A 53 6.99 -1.67 0.99
C MET A 53 7.76 -2.27 2.18
N ARG A 54 7.10 -3.03 3.04
CA ARG A 54 7.68 -3.64 4.24
C ARG A 54 8.17 -5.08 4.05
N TYR A 55 8.08 -5.62 2.85
CA TYR A 55 8.47 -6.99 2.54
C TYR A 55 9.93 -7.09 2.10
N PRO A 56 10.54 -8.29 2.23
CA PRO A 56 11.90 -8.52 1.74
C PRO A 56 12.03 -8.36 0.22
N GLU A 57 13.25 -8.10 -0.24
CA GLU A 57 13.55 -7.91 -1.66
C GLU A 57 13.24 -9.15 -2.51
N ASP A 58 13.41 -10.36 -1.97
CA ASP A 58 13.16 -11.62 -2.66
C ASP A 58 11.70 -11.84 -3.08
N VAL A 59 10.76 -11.16 -2.41
CA VAL A 59 9.34 -11.15 -2.80
C VAL A 59 8.89 -9.85 -3.45
N GLY A 60 9.83 -8.94 -3.74
CA GLY A 60 9.59 -7.67 -4.43
C GLY A 60 9.41 -6.46 -3.53
N GLY A 61 9.79 -6.57 -2.24
CA GLY A 61 9.74 -5.48 -1.27
C GLY A 61 11.01 -4.63 -1.22
N VAL A 62 11.00 -3.63 -0.36
CA VAL A 62 12.14 -2.73 -0.12
C VAL A 62 12.51 -2.63 1.36
N GLU A 63 11.95 -3.48 2.21
CA GLU A 63 12.24 -3.56 3.65
C GLU A 63 12.10 -2.23 4.40
N ALA A 64 11.20 -1.36 3.95
CA ALA A 64 10.95 -0.09 4.61
C ALA A 64 10.51 -0.28 6.07
N ASP A 65 10.92 0.64 6.92
CA ASP A 65 10.51 0.62 8.32
C ASP A 65 9.01 0.95 8.52
N LEU A 66 8.52 0.72 9.70
CA LEU A 66 7.12 0.96 10.03
C LEU A 66 6.75 2.45 9.92
N GLN A 67 7.66 3.34 10.27
CA GLN A 67 7.42 4.78 10.22
C GLN A 67 7.20 5.24 8.76
N THR A 68 8.04 4.79 7.84
CA THR A 68 7.92 5.06 6.41
C THR A 68 6.59 4.55 5.84
N PHE A 69 6.21 3.32 6.21
CA PHE A 69 4.90 2.77 5.82
C PHE A 69 3.74 3.61 6.36
N CYS A 70 3.78 4.01 7.64
CA CYS A 70 2.74 4.84 8.25
C CYS A 70 2.62 6.22 7.59
N LEU A 71 3.73 6.82 7.15
CA LEU A 71 3.70 8.08 6.41
C LEU A 71 2.91 7.94 5.10
N GLY A 72 3.21 6.92 4.30
CA GLY A 72 2.45 6.65 3.08
C GLY A 72 0.97 6.35 3.35
N LEU A 73 0.70 5.53 4.36
CA LEU A 73 -0.67 5.18 4.75
C LEU A 73 -1.48 6.41 5.22
N THR A 74 -0.85 7.33 5.95
CA THR A 74 -1.49 8.58 6.39
C THR A 74 -1.93 9.44 5.21
N GLU A 75 -1.09 9.54 4.18
CA GLU A 75 -1.44 10.31 2.99
C GLU A 75 -2.56 9.64 2.17
N ILE A 76 -2.57 8.32 2.08
CA ILE A 76 -3.69 7.58 1.45
C ILE A 76 -4.98 7.82 2.23
N ALA A 77 -4.94 7.77 3.56
CA ALA A 77 -6.10 7.99 4.43
C ALA A 77 -6.67 9.41 4.31
N ARG A 78 -5.83 10.39 4.03
CA ARG A 78 -6.25 11.76 3.78
C ARG A 78 -7.18 11.86 2.56
N GLY A 79 -6.96 11.05 1.54
CA GLY A 79 -7.84 10.96 0.37
C GLY A 79 -9.09 10.11 0.60
N SER A 80 -8.92 8.96 1.26
CA SER A 80 -10.01 8.05 1.63
C SER A 80 -9.57 7.08 2.73
N LEU A 81 -10.25 7.15 3.86
CA LEU A 81 -10.01 6.22 4.97
C LEU A 81 -10.34 4.77 4.58
N SER A 82 -11.38 4.55 3.78
CA SER A 82 -11.76 3.22 3.28
C SER A 82 -10.67 2.60 2.40
N VAL A 83 -10.09 3.39 1.48
CA VAL A 83 -8.96 2.94 0.65
C VAL A 83 -7.75 2.62 1.52
N ALA A 84 -7.42 3.46 2.48
CA ALA A 84 -6.31 3.22 3.41
C ALA A 84 -6.51 1.94 4.24
N GLY A 85 -7.72 1.70 4.73
CA GLY A 85 -8.06 0.48 5.45
C GLY A 85 -7.84 -0.78 4.61
N CYS A 86 -8.35 -0.79 3.37
CA CYS A 86 -8.13 -1.89 2.44
C CYS A 86 -6.63 -2.09 2.11
N ALA A 87 -5.90 -1.00 1.89
CA ALA A 87 -4.47 -1.06 1.61
C ALA A 87 -3.66 -1.59 2.79
N ALA A 88 -3.98 -1.17 4.02
CA ALA A 88 -3.35 -1.69 5.23
C ALA A 88 -3.64 -3.19 5.43
N MET A 89 -4.87 -3.62 5.21
CA MET A 89 -5.25 -5.04 5.31
C MET A 89 -4.51 -5.89 4.28
N GLN A 90 -4.40 -5.44 3.04
CA GLN A 90 -3.62 -6.11 2.01
C GLN A 90 -2.14 -6.24 2.39
N SER A 91 -1.53 -5.15 2.87
CA SER A 91 -0.10 -5.12 3.19
C SER A 91 0.28 -5.88 4.46
N LEU A 92 -0.57 -5.84 5.49
CA LEU A 92 -0.19 -6.27 6.84
C LEU A 92 -0.91 -7.53 7.31
N MET A 93 -2.07 -7.85 6.77
CA MET A 93 -2.88 -8.96 7.24
C MET A 93 -2.92 -10.10 6.22
N GLY A 94 -3.59 -9.93 5.10
CA GLY A 94 -3.80 -11.00 4.13
C GLY A 94 -2.50 -11.59 3.57
N THR A 95 -1.59 -10.74 3.14
CA THR A 95 -0.33 -11.14 2.51
C THR A 95 0.73 -11.59 3.53
N LYS A 96 0.69 -11.10 4.77
CA LYS A 96 1.69 -11.46 5.77
C LYS A 96 1.66 -12.94 6.15
N PHE A 97 0.50 -13.54 6.23
CA PHE A 97 0.39 -14.99 6.46
C PHE A 97 0.99 -15.80 5.32
N LEU A 98 0.79 -15.38 4.08
CA LEU A 98 1.41 -16.02 2.92
C LEU A 98 2.94 -15.92 2.98
N GLN A 99 3.47 -14.78 3.34
CA GLN A 99 4.91 -14.57 3.47
C GLN A 99 5.53 -15.44 4.57
N MET A 100 4.84 -15.62 5.69
CA MET A 100 5.37 -16.35 6.85
C MET A 100 5.20 -17.86 6.75
N LEU A 101 4.14 -18.35 6.13
CA LEU A 101 3.70 -19.74 6.26
C LEU A 101 3.59 -20.49 4.92
N ALA A 102 3.53 -19.79 3.79
CA ALA A 102 3.39 -20.42 2.49
C ALA A 102 4.73 -20.93 1.97
N ASN A 103 4.69 -22.05 1.24
CA ASN A 103 5.83 -22.54 0.49
C ASN A 103 6.12 -21.67 -0.76
N ASP A 104 7.25 -21.90 -1.41
CA ASP A 104 7.69 -21.10 -2.56
C ASP A 104 6.66 -21.07 -3.69
N GLU A 105 6.02 -22.20 -4.01
CA GLU A 105 4.98 -22.28 -5.05
C GLU A 105 3.79 -21.35 -4.75
N ILE A 106 3.33 -21.36 -3.50
CA ILE A 106 2.20 -20.50 -3.08
C ILE A 106 2.63 -19.04 -3.04
N GLN A 107 3.85 -18.76 -2.60
CA GLN A 107 4.39 -17.38 -2.62
C GLN A 107 4.47 -16.82 -4.05
N GLU A 108 4.97 -17.58 -5.00
CA GLU A 108 5.01 -17.18 -6.42
C GLU A 108 3.61 -16.95 -6.99
N ARG A 109 2.67 -17.84 -6.70
CA ARG A 109 1.33 -17.82 -7.30
C ARG A 109 0.37 -16.81 -6.66
N LEU A 110 0.50 -16.54 -5.36
CA LEU A 110 -0.42 -15.69 -4.60
C LEU A 110 0.24 -14.47 -4.00
N LEU A 111 1.34 -14.61 -3.26
CA LEU A 111 1.96 -13.50 -2.53
C LEU A 111 2.49 -12.43 -3.49
N LYS A 112 3.35 -12.79 -4.41
CA LYS A 112 3.96 -11.81 -5.33
C LYS A 112 2.93 -11.06 -6.18
N PRO A 113 1.93 -11.72 -6.79
CA PRO A 113 0.85 -11.01 -7.48
C PRO A 113 0.01 -10.10 -6.56
N ALA A 114 -0.24 -10.53 -5.32
CA ALA A 114 -0.97 -9.71 -4.34
C ALA A 114 -0.18 -8.45 -3.95
N LEU A 115 1.14 -8.57 -3.78
CA LEU A 115 2.00 -7.42 -3.48
C LEU A 115 2.10 -6.43 -4.65
N ARG A 116 1.86 -6.88 -5.89
CA ARG A 116 1.79 -6.01 -7.08
C ARG A 116 0.39 -5.44 -7.33
N GLY A 117 -0.59 -5.75 -6.50
CA GLY A 117 -1.96 -5.29 -6.68
C GLY A 117 -2.75 -6.00 -7.80
N GLU A 118 -2.28 -7.15 -8.24
CA GLU A 118 -2.93 -7.96 -9.28
C GLU A 118 -4.04 -8.87 -8.72
N LYS A 119 -4.00 -9.10 -7.41
CA LYS A 119 -4.95 -9.93 -6.65
C LYS A 119 -5.29 -9.29 -5.32
#